data_c64876e453e371e47dbf756688841c39
#
_entry.id   c64876e453e371e47dbf756688841c39
#
_cell.length_a   1.000
_cell.length_b   1.000
_cell.length_c   1.000
_cell.angle_alpha   90.00
_cell.angle_beta   90.00
_cell.angle_gamma   90.00
#
_symmetry.space_group_name_H-M   'P 1'
#
loop_
_entity.id
_entity.type
_entity.pdbx_description
1 polymer ?
#
loop_
_entity_poly.entity_id
_entity_poly.type
_entity_poly.pdbx_seq_one_letter_code
_entity_poly.pdbx_strand_id
1 'polypeptide(L)'
;MVQSLNLVKNKLEELPNNIEAEQSVIGSILLSNEIFDEINMLVSNKNFYDPMHQKIFSAIEKLIYAGMLANPITLKNYFENEKDELNVPEYLVKITKFSASRRQAIEYSKLIYDLYVKRELIKISENVIDAAKLNDLDNDGQKIIENYEKLLFDLAEKGSFSSSLVKFDEAMRQTIEMASNAYKNEEGIVGVPTGLTDLDDRLGGLHKSDLVIIAGRPSMGKTALATNIAFNAAKKIQDDGKKTSIAFFSLEMSSEQLSTRILAEQSRIKSNDIRRGKISEDQFDKFIETSKNISELPLYIDETPAISIAALSNRARRIKRLYGLDMVVVDYIQLMSASKYREGRVQEISEITQGLKALAKELSVPVLALSQLSRAVEQRDDKKPQLADLRESG
;
A
#
# COMPACT_ATOMS: atom_id res chain seq x y z
N MET A 1 -41.96 -22.24 -3.61
CA MET A 1 -40.49 -22.42 -3.44
C MET A 1 -39.73 -22.50 -4.76
N VAL A 2 -40.23 -23.19 -5.81
CA VAL A 2 -39.56 -23.29 -7.13
C VAL A 2 -39.65 -21.97 -7.92
N GLN A 3 -40.73 -21.20 -7.81
CA GLN A 3 -40.87 -19.89 -8.48
C GLN A 3 -39.96 -18.80 -7.88
N SER A 4 -39.67 -18.85 -6.57
CA SER A 4 -38.72 -17.93 -5.93
C SER A 4 -37.25 -18.20 -6.31
N LEU A 5 -36.89 -19.46 -6.56
CA LEU A 5 -35.59 -19.86 -7.05
C LEU A 5 -35.35 -19.42 -8.52
N ASN A 6 -36.38 -19.44 -9.37
CA ASN A 6 -36.26 -18.97 -10.75
C ASN A 6 -36.19 -17.44 -10.86
N LEU A 7 -36.86 -16.70 -9.95
CA LEU A 7 -36.72 -15.23 -9.85
C LEU A 7 -35.34 -14.81 -9.33
N VAL A 8 -34.73 -15.60 -8.45
CA VAL A 8 -33.36 -15.39 -8.00
C VAL A 8 -32.33 -15.71 -9.09
N LYS A 9 -32.57 -16.79 -9.89
CA LYS A 9 -31.70 -17.12 -11.02
C LYS A 9 -31.72 -16.06 -12.12
N ASN A 10 -32.90 -15.54 -12.50
CA ASN A 10 -32.99 -14.49 -13.52
C ASN A 10 -32.45 -13.12 -13.05
N LYS A 11 -32.40 -12.86 -11.74
CA LYS A 11 -31.75 -11.66 -11.19
C LYS A 11 -30.23 -11.78 -11.10
N LEU A 12 -29.67 -12.99 -11.21
CA LEU A 12 -28.22 -13.24 -11.18
C LEU A 12 -27.56 -13.15 -12.58
N GLU A 13 -28.37 -13.05 -13.67
CA GLU A 13 -27.83 -12.95 -15.04
C GLU A 13 -27.57 -11.50 -15.49
N GLU A 14 -28.16 -10.49 -14.86
CA GLU A 14 -27.86 -9.09 -15.19
C GLU A 14 -26.79 -8.52 -14.24
N LEU A 15 -25.65 -8.19 -14.83
CA LEU A 15 -24.58 -7.49 -14.10
C LEU A 15 -25.05 -6.11 -13.61
N PRO A 16 -24.63 -5.65 -12.42
CA PRO A 16 -25.02 -4.34 -11.88
C PRO A 16 -24.73 -3.20 -12.86
N ASN A 17 -25.77 -2.48 -13.29
CA ASN A 17 -25.69 -1.37 -14.23
C ASN A 17 -26.73 -0.28 -13.93
N ASN A 18 -26.53 0.91 -14.49
CA ASN A 18 -27.52 1.99 -14.52
C ASN A 18 -27.30 2.84 -15.78
N ILE A 19 -27.98 2.44 -16.85
CA ILE A 19 -27.87 3.07 -18.17
C ILE A 19 -28.30 4.54 -18.14
N GLU A 20 -29.31 4.88 -17.34
CA GLU A 20 -29.81 6.26 -17.22
C GLU A 20 -28.74 7.19 -16.58
N ALA A 21 -28.02 6.69 -15.56
CA ALA A 21 -26.91 7.43 -14.95
C ALA A 21 -25.77 7.64 -15.97
N GLU A 22 -25.45 6.62 -16.78
CA GLU A 22 -24.42 6.71 -17.82
C GLU A 22 -24.80 7.74 -18.89
N GLN A 23 -26.04 7.68 -19.39
CA GLN A 23 -26.57 8.66 -20.35
C GLN A 23 -26.54 10.08 -19.79
N SER A 24 -26.91 10.24 -18.52
CA SER A 24 -26.91 11.53 -17.85
C SER A 24 -25.53 12.13 -17.71
N VAL A 25 -24.52 11.33 -17.33
CA VAL A 25 -23.12 11.79 -17.22
C VAL A 25 -22.58 12.20 -18.57
N ILE A 26 -22.74 11.36 -19.62
CA ILE A 26 -22.29 11.68 -20.98
C ILE A 26 -23.01 12.92 -21.50
N GLY A 27 -24.34 12.99 -21.36
CA GLY A 27 -25.16 14.12 -21.80
C GLY A 27 -24.74 15.43 -21.15
N SER A 28 -24.37 15.40 -19.87
CA SER A 28 -23.89 16.57 -19.14
C SER A 28 -22.55 17.06 -19.67
N ILE A 29 -21.60 16.16 -20.00
CA ILE A 29 -20.32 16.53 -20.60
C ILE A 29 -20.51 17.15 -21.99
N LEU A 30 -21.43 16.58 -22.81
CA LEU A 30 -21.70 17.07 -24.15
C LEU A 30 -22.33 18.48 -24.17
N LEU A 31 -23.02 18.88 -23.09
CA LEU A 31 -23.56 20.24 -22.93
C LEU A 31 -22.55 21.19 -22.31
N SER A 32 -21.69 20.73 -21.41
CA SER A 32 -20.67 21.57 -20.76
C SER A 32 -19.40 20.74 -20.56
N ASN A 33 -18.41 20.98 -21.45
CA ASN A 33 -17.14 20.27 -21.37
C ASN A 33 -16.33 20.62 -20.10
N GLU A 34 -16.65 21.74 -19.43
CA GLU A 34 -15.97 22.17 -18.20
C GLU A 34 -16.07 21.17 -17.04
N ILE A 35 -17.12 20.32 -17.06
CA ILE A 35 -17.31 19.32 -16.00
C ILE A 35 -16.51 18.04 -16.26
N PHE A 36 -15.90 17.90 -17.45
CA PHE A 36 -15.21 16.67 -17.84
C PHE A 36 -14.08 16.30 -16.89
N ASP A 37 -13.25 17.26 -16.52
CA ASP A 37 -12.08 16.98 -15.66
C ASP A 37 -12.51 16.44 -14.30
N GLU A 38 -13.61 16.94 -13.71
CA GLU A 38 -14.14 16.45 -12.44
C GLU A 38 -14.70 15.04 -12.59
N ILE A 39 -15.40 14.78 -13.69
CA ILE A 39 -15.97 13.45 -13.99
C ILE A 39 -14.85 12.46 -14.27
N ASN A 40 -13.83 12.85 -15.06
CA ASN A 40 -12.72 11.98 -15.43
C ASN A 40 -11.81 11.62 -14.22
N MET A 41 -11.82 12.44 -13.18
CA MET A 41 -11.23 12.05 -11.90
C MET A 41 -11.97 10.88 -11.20
N LEU A 42 -13.25 10.70 -11.48
CA LEU A 42 -14.11 9.71 -10.82
C LEU A 42 -14.33 8.45 -11.66
N VAL A 43 -14.44 8.59 -12.98
CA VAL A 43 -14.73 7.50 -13.89
C VAL A 43 -13.88 7.59 -15.15
N SER A 44 -13.52 6.42 -15.69
CA SER A 44 -12.90 6.26 -17.00
C SER A 44 -13.88 5.51 -17.94
N ASN A 45 -13.54 5.44 -19.22
CA ASN A 45 -14.34 4.71 -20.20
C ASN A 45 -14.68 3.27 -19.79
N LYS A 46 -13.75 2.57 -19.09
CA LYS A 46 -13.91 1.17 -18.63
C LYS A 46 -14.97 1.02 -17.55
N ASN A 47 -15.36 2.10 -16.89
CA ASN A 47 -16.31 2.04 -15.79
C ASN A 47 -17.77 1.98 -16.27
N PHE A 48 -18.02 2.37 -17.52
CA PHE A 48 -19.36 2.28 -18.12
C PHE A 48 -19.71 0.82 -18.44
N TYR A 49 -20.97 0.47 -18.29
CA TYR A 49 -21.49 -0.85 -18.60
C TYR A 49 -21.76 -1.03 -20.09
N ASP A 50 -22.40 -0.01 -20.70
CA ASP A 50 -22.75 -0.04 -22.12
C ASP A 50 -21.49 0.17 -22.98
N PRO A 51 -21.15 -0.75 -23.90
CA PRO A 51 -20.01 -0.62 -24.79
C PRO A 51 -20.03 0.62 -25.66
N MET A 52 -21.22 1.11 -26.03
CA MET A 52 -21.38 2.35 -26.79
C MET A 52 -21.00 3.56 -25.93
N HIS A 53 -21.43 3.59 -24.65
CA HIS A 53 -21.05 4.64 -23.71
C HIS A 53 -19.53 4.65 -23.45
N GLN A 54 -18.90 3.47 -23.38
CA GLN A 54 -17.43 3.36 -23.27
C GLN A 54 -16.73 4.03 -24.47
N LYS A 55 -17.20 3.73 -25.70
CA LYS A 55 -16.66 4.31 -26.92
C LYS A 55 -16.89 5.83 -26.96
N ILE A 56 -18.11 6.30 -26.63
CA ILE A 56 -18.45 7.73 -26.61
C ILE A 56 -17.58 8.47 -25.61
N PHE A 57 -17.42 7.94 -24.38
CA PHE A 57 -16.59 8.57 -23.35
C PHE A 57 -15.12 8.65 -23.79
N SER A 58 -14.59 7.59 -24.39
CA SER A 58 -13.23 7.59 -24.94
C SER A 58 -13.05 8.60 -26.08
N ALA A 59 -14.05 8.79 -26.93
CA ALA A 59 -14.01 9.78 -27.99
C ALA A 59 -14.09 11.22 -27.43
N ILE A 60 -14.94 11.47 -26.42
CA ILE A 60 -15.00 12.73 -25.67
C ILE A 60 -13.63 13.08 -25.08
N GLU A 61 -13.01 12.12 -24.39
CA GLU A 61 -11.69 12.26 -23.77
C GLU A 61 -10.64 12.68 -24.79
N LYS A 62 -10.58 12.01 -25.95
CA LYS A 62 -9.61 12.32 -27.01
C LYS A 62 -9.82 13.71 -27.60
N LEU A 63 -11.08 14.14 -27.81
CA LEU A 63 -11.40 15.46 -28.34
C LEU A 63 -10.98 16.57 -27.36
N ILE A 64 -11.34 16.42 -26.09
CA ILE A 64 -11.03 17.41 -25.06
C ILE A 64 -9.52 17.56 -24.85
N TYR A 65 -8.78 16.44 -24.79
CA TYR A 65 -7.32 16.49 -24.69
C TYR A 65 -6.61 17.05 -25.94
N ALA A 66 -7.26 16.95 -27.10
CA ALA A 66 -6.80 17.64 -28.31
C ALA A 66 -7.17 19.13 -28.36
N GLY A 67 -7.78 19.68 -27.31
CA GLY A 67 -8.22 21.08 -27.24
C GLY A 67 -9.47 21.38 -28.07
N MET A 68 -10.21 20.33 -28.48
CA MET A 68 -11.43 20.46 -29.26
C MET A 68 -12.67 20.31 -28.36
N LEU A 69 -13.76 20.99 -28.76
CA LEU A 69 -15.03 20.83 -28.07
C LEU A 69 -15.66 19.47 -28.40
N ALA A 70 -15.99 18.70 -27.35
CA ALA A 70 -16.75 17.49 -27.48
C ALA A 70 -18.27 17.82 -27.44
N ASN A 71 -18.94 17.72 -28.59
CA ASN A 71 -20.38 17.90 -28.71
C ASN A 71 -20.95 16.89 -29.74
N PRO A 72 -22.26 16.76 -29.88
CA PRO A 72 -22.85 15.80 -30.81
C PRO A 72 -22.40 15.93 -32.27
N ILE A 73 -22.02 17.16 -32.70
CA ILE A 73 -21.58 17.43 -34.09
C ILE A 73 -20.12 16.96 -34.28
N THR A 74 -19.23 17.30 -33.36
CA THR A 74 -17.81 16.86 -33.43
C THR A 74 -17.66 15.36 -33.29
N LEU A 75 -18.45 14.74 -32.39
CA LEU A 75 -18.46 13.30 -32.22
C LEU A 75 -19.04 12.56 -33.43
N LYS A 76 -20.04 13.13 -34.14
CA LYS A 76 -20.57 12.53 -35.36
C LYS A 76 -19.45 12.19 -36.34
N ASN A 77 -18.55 13.11 -36.61
CA ASN A 77 -17.43 12.91 -37.55
C ASN A 77 -16.46 11.80 -37.07
N TYR A 78 -16.37 11.60 -35.76
CA TYR A 78 -15.51 10.53 -35.17
C TYR A 78 -16.10 9.15 -35.46
N PHE A 79 -17.42 9.00 -35.49
CA PHE A 79 -18.12 7.71 -35.67
C PHE A 79 -18.56 7.45 -37.13
N GLU A 80 -18.42 8.39 -38.06
CA GLU A 80 -18.81 8.22 -39.47
C GLU A 80 -18.08 7.05 -40.19
N ASN A 81 -16.92 6.65 -39.70
CA ASN A 81 -16.13 5.54 -40.26
C ASN A 81 -16.44 4.17 -39.61
N GLU A 82 -17.21 4.13 -38.54
CA GLU A 82 -17.62 2.89 -37.89
C GLU A 82 -18.99 2.45 -38.46
N LYS A 83 -19.02 1.27 -39.09
CA LYS A 83 -20.26 0.65 -39.58
C LYS A 83 -21.03 0.01 -38.40
N ASP A 84 -21.39 0.78 -37.40
CA ASP A 84 -22.26 0.29 -36.33
C ASP A 84 -23.73 0.46 -36.72
N GLU A 85 -24.54 -0.54 -36.46
CA GLU A 85 -25.98 -0.61 -36.77
C GLU A 85 -26.86 0.45 -36.07
N LEU A 86 -26.29 1.15 -35.09
CA LEU A 86 -26.95 2.24 -34.35
C LEU A 86 -26.65 3.60 -35.00
N ASN A 87 -27.70 4.39 -35.22
CA ASN A 87 -27.58 5.79 -35.67
C ASN A 87 -26.99 6.66 -34.52
N VAL A 88 -25.64 6.57 -34.33
CA VAL A 88 -24.90 7.25 -33.26
C VAL A 88 -25.22 8.75 -33.18
N PRO A 89 -25.35 9.50 -34.29
CA PRO A 89 -25.70 10.92 -34.24
C PRO A 89 -27.05 11.21 -33.58
N GLU A 90 -28.07 10.45 -33.89
CA GLU A 90 -29.42 10.60 -33.26
C GLU A 90 -29.35 10.24 -31.78
N TYR A 91 -28.61 9.20 -31.46
CA TYR A 91 -28.40 8.77 -30.06
C TYR A 91 -27.69 9.84 -29.23
N LEU A 92 -26.64 10.48 -29.75
CA LEU A 92 -25.95 11.58 -29.09
C LEU A 92 -26.86 12.77 -28.79
N VAL A 93 -27.73 13.15 -29.76
CA VAL A 93 -28.74 14.19 -29.53
C VAL A 93 -29.77 13.78 -28.50
N LYS A 94 -30.14 12.51 -28.46
CA LYS A 94 -31.07 11.96 -27.44
C LYS A 94 -30.43 12.02 -26.03
N ILE A 95 -29.18 11.64 -25.89
CA ILE A 95 -28.45 11.63 -24.62
C ILE A 95 -28.36 13.04 -24.01
N THR A 96 -28.18 14.10 -24.81
CA THR A 96 -28.13 15.47 -24.28
C THR A 96 -29.41 15.91 -23.56
N LYS A 97 -30.55 15.27 -23.87
CA LYS A 97 -31.83 15.51 -23.16
C LYS A 97 -31.86 14.95 -21.75
N PHE A 98 -30.99 14.01 -21.43
CA PHE A 98 -30.84 13.40 -20.09
C PHE A 98 -29.77 14.09 -19.24
N SER A 99 -29.26 15.23 -19.70
CA SER A 99 -28.24 15.98 -18.95
C SER A 99 -28.73 16.36 -17.56
N ALA A 100 -27.85 16.27 -16.60
CA ALA A 100 -28.07 16.63 -15.21
C ALA A 100 -27.28 17.90 -14.83
N SER A 101 -27.57 18.47 -13.67
CA SER A 101 -26.75 19.50 -13.09
C SER A 101 -25.34 18.97 -12.75
N ARG A 102 -24.34 19.87 -12.69
CA ARG A 102 -22.94 19.51 -12.34
C ARG A 102 -22.87 18.61 -11.09
N ARG A 103 -23.61 18.95 -10.03
CA ARG A 103 -23.65 18.19 -8.78
C ARG A 103 -24.21 16.79 -9.00
N GLN A 104 -25.29 16.67 -9.75
CA GLN A 104 -25.91 15.37 -10.06
C GLN A 104 -25.03 14.51 -10.95
N ALA A 105 -24.37 15.10 -11.96
CA ALA A 105 -23.43 14.39 -12.82
C ALA A 105 -22.26 13.77 -12.02
N ILE A 106 -21.73 14.50 -11.03
CA ILE A 106 -20.71 13.99 -10.10
C ILE A 106 -21.26 12.80 -9.26
N GLU A 107 -22.47 12.92 -8.72
CA GLU A 107 -23.09 11.82 -7.94
C GLU A 107 -23.37 10.59 -8.82
N TYR A 108 -23.83 10.78 -10.06
CA TYR A 108 -24.00 9.68 -11.01
C TYR A 108 -22.67 9.05 -11.41
N SER A 109 -21.59 9.81 -11.53
CA SER A 109 -20.26 9.28 -11.79
C SER A 109 -19.78 8.37 -10.65
N LYS A 110 -20.03 8.75 -9.40
CA LYS A 110 -19.75 7.89 -8.24
C LYS A 110 -20.59 6.61 -8.27
N LEU A 111 -21.87 6.69 -8.66
CA LEU A 111 -22.75 5.54 -8.80
C LEU A 111 -22.24 4.58 -9.90
N ILE A 112 -21.84 5.12 -11.08
CA ILE A 112 -21.28 4.33 -12.17
C ILE A 112 -20.02 3.59 -11.70
N TYR A 113 -19.17 4.26 -10.95
CA TYR A 113 -17.98 3.64 -10.39
C TYR A 113 -18.30 2.54 -9.38
N ASP A 114 -19.23 2.74 -8.46
CA ASP A 114 -19.67 1.71 -7.49
C ASP A 114 -20.22 0.46 -8.22
N LEU A 115 -21.02 0.67 -9.26
CA LEU A 115 -21.53 -0.42 -10.08
C LEU A 115 -20.42 -1.15 -10.85
N TYR A 116 -19.41 -0.43 -11.33
CA TYR A 116 -18.22 -1.03 -11.94
C TYR A 116 -17.45 -1.90 -10.93
N VAL A 117 -17.21 -1.40 -9.73
CA VAL A 117 -16.54 -2.18 -8.66
C VAL A 117 -17.31 -3.46 -8.37
N LYS A 118 -18.65 -3.40 -8.30
CA LYS A 118 -19.49 -4.58 -8.10
C LYS A 118 -19.34 -5.59 -9.25
N ARG A 119 -19.27 -5.13 -10.51
CA ARG A 119 -19.03 -6.00 -11.68
C ARG A 119 -17.66 -6.67 -11.62
N GLU A 120 -16.62 -5.91 -11.28
CA GLU A 120 -15.27 -6.47 -11.15
C GLU A 120 -15.18 -7.47 -9.99
N LEU A 121 -15.88 -7.24 -8.87
CA LEU A 121 -15.97 -8.20 -7.77
C LEU A 121 -16.64 -9.50 -8.18
N ILE A 122 -17.73 -9.43 -8.97
CA ILE A 122 -18.40 -10.62 -9.53
C ILE A 122 -17.43 -11.38 -10.41
N LYS A 123 -16.78 -10.71 -11.35
CA LYS A 123 -15.80 -11.31 -12.28
C LYS A 123 -14.61 -11.95 -11.55
N ILE A 124 -14.05 -11.28 -10.54
CA ILE A 124 -12.99 -11.83 -9.70
C ILE A 124 -13.48 -13.10 -8.99
N SER A 125 -14.71 -13.08 -8.45
CA SER A 125 -15.28 -14.22 -7.73
C SER A 125 -15.51 -15.42 -8.65
N GLU A 126 -16.01 -15.21 -9.86
CA GLU A 126 -16.17 -16.26 -10.88
C GLU A 126 -14.81 -16.87 -11.24
N ASN A 127 -13.81 -16.05 -11.48
CA ASN A 127 -12.45 -16.53 -11.78
C ASN A 127 -11.83 -17.32 -10.60
N VAL A 128 -12.10 -16.90 -9.34
CA VAL A 128 -11.67 -17.66 -8.13
C VAL A 128 -12.33 -19.03 -8.11
N ILE A 129 -13.64 -19.09 -8.37
CA ILE A 129 -14.40 -20.35 -8.41
C ILE A 129 -13.83 -21.29 -9.48
N ASP A 130 -13.54 -20.77 -10.66
CA ASP A 130 -13.02 -21.57 -11.76
C ASP A 130 -11.58 -22.04 -11.49
N ALA A 131 -10.72 -21.15 -10.98
CA ALA A 131 -9.36 -21.52 -10.59
C ALA A 131 -9.34 -22.57 -9.47
N ALA A 132 -10.25 -22.48 -8.49
CA ALA A 132 -10.34 -23.44 -7.39
C ALA A 132 -10.87 -24.83 -7.82
N LYS A 133 -11.61 -24.91 -8.94
CA LYS A 133 -12.09 -26.18 -9.50
C LYS A 133 -11.03 -26.89 -10.36
N LEU A 134 -10.05 -26.16 -10.87
CA LEU A 134 -8.99 -26.73 -11.68
C LEU A 134 -7.99 -27.48 -10.77
N ASN A 135 -7.78 -28.78 -11.06
CA ASN A 135 -6.71 -29.58 -10.43
C ASN A 135 -5.40 -29.33 -11.17
N ASP A 136 -4.78 -28.18 -10.94
CA ASP A 136 -3.50 -27.81 -11.51
C ASP A 136 -2.41 -27.89 -10.42
N LEU A 137 -1.37 -28.71 -10.68
CA LEU A 137 -0.27 -28.92 -9.75
C LEU A 137 0.60 -27.66 -9.57
N ASP A 138 0.57 -26.75 -10.54
CA ASP A 138 1.32 -25.50 -10.50
C ASP A 138 0.56 -24.35 -9.78
N ASN A 139 -0.75 -24.52 -9.52
CA ASN A 139 -1.64 -23.56 -8.88
C ASN A 139 -2.23 -24.13 -7.59
N ASP A 140 -1.43 -24.21 -6.55
CA ASP A 140 -1.92 -24.60 -5.23
C ASP A 140 -2.85 -23.53 -4.65
N GLY A 141 -3.66 -23.92 -3.64
CA GLY A 141 -4.63 -23.03 -3.00
C GLY A 141 -4.01 -21.74 -2.44
N GLN A 142 -2.76 -21.80 -2.01
CA GLN A 142 -2.04 -20.64 -1.47
C GLN A 142 -1.73 -19.61 -2.57
N LYS A 143 -1.27 -20.05 -3.74
CA LYS A 143 -1.03 -19.18 -4.88
C LYS A 143 -2.31 -18.53 -5.42
N ILE A 144 -3.42 -19.30 -5.40
CA ILE A 144 -4.74 -18.75 -5.76
C ILE A 144 -5.08 -17.59 -4.80
N ILE A 145 -4.97 -17.80 -3.49
CA ILE A 145 -5.24 -16.75 -2.49
C ILE A 145 -4.38 -15.51 -2.75
N GLU A 146 -3.06 -15.66 -2.91
CA GLU A 146 -2.13 -14.54 -3.13
C GLU A 146 -2.47 -13.74 -4.40
N ASN A 147 -2.80 -14.41 -5.49
CA ASN A 147 -3.15 -13.76 -6.75
C ASN A 147 -4.45 -12.94 -6.64
N TYR A 148 -5.47 -13.50 -6.00
CA TYR A 148 -6.77 -12.83 -5.89
C TYR A 148 -6.79 -11.76 -4.80
N GLU A 149 -6.01 -11.92 -3.71
CA GLU A 149 -5.78 -10.86 -2.72
C GLU A 149 -5.18 -9.62 -3.39
N LYS A 150 -4.22 -9.80 -4.30
CA LYS A 150 -3.64 -8.71 -5.10
C LYS A 150 -4.68 -8.03 -5.99
N LEU A 151 -5.53 -8.80 -6.71
CA LEU A 151 -6.55 -8.23 -7.59
C LEU A 151 -7.60 -7.44 -6.81
N LEU A 152 -8.03 -7.94 -5.65
CA LEU A 152 -8.96 -7.23 -4.76
C LEU A 152 -8.33 -5.95 -4.20
N PHE A 153 -7.06 -6.00 -3.87
CA PHE A 153 -6.32 -4.83 -3.41
C PHE A 153 -6.22 -3.75 -4.51
N ASP A 154 -5.80 -4.14 -5.73
CA ASP A 154 -5.70 -3.23 -6.87
C ASP A 154 -7.06 -2.58 -7.21
N LEU A 155 -8.15 -3.32 -7.03
CA LEU A 155 -9.51 -2.79 -7.20
C LEU A 155 -9.85 -1.77 -6.10
N ALA A 156 -9.52 -2.05 -4.85
CA ALA A 156 -9.77 -1.16 -3.71
C ALA A 156 -8.92 0.13 -3.79
N GLU A 157 -7.66 0.03 -4.23
CA GLU A 157 -6.76 1.17 -4.40
C GLU A 157 -7.25 2.12 -5.49
N LYS A 158 -7.71 1.59 -6.63
CA LYS A 158 -8.31 2.39 -7.70
C LYS A 158 -9.59 3.12 -7.26
N GLY A 159 -10.25 2.66 -6.22
CA GLY A 159 -11.46 3.28 -5.65
C GLY A 159 -11.22 4.40 -4.66
N SER A 160 -10.02 4.55 -4.18
CA SER A 160 -9.65 5.70 -3.36
C SER A 160 -9.37 6.91 -4.25
N PHE A 161 -10.43 7.61 -4.67
CA PHE A 161 -10.37 8.89 -5.39
C PHE A 161 -9.87 10.05 -4.52
N SER A 162 -8.88 9.82 -3.67
CA SER A 162 -8.11 10.91 -3.13
C SER A 162 -7.22 11.40 -4.27
N SER A 163 -7.57 12.53 -4.85
CA SER A 163 -6.72 13.22 -5.81
C SER A 163 -5.30 13.24 -5.22
N SER A 164 -4.33 12.62 -5.90
CA SER A 164 -2.92 12.71 -5.50
C SER A 164 -2.40 14.16 -5.56
N LEU A 165 -3.21 15.06 -6.11
CA LEU A 165 -2.95 16.48 -6.20
C LEU A 165 -3.57 17.18 -4.98
N VAL A 166 -2.72 17.56 -4.04
CA VAL A 166 -3.08 18.40 -2.90
C VAL A 166 -2.81 19.84 -3.27
N LYS A 167 -3.79 20.73 -3.06
CA LYS A 167 -3.57 22.18 -3.27
C LYS A 167 -2.51 22.68 -2.29
N PHE A 168 -1.70 23.62 -2.73
CA PHE A 168 -0.60 24.16 -1.92
C PHE A 168 -1.07 24.78 -0.59
N ASP A 169 -2.24 25.43 -0.58
CA ASP A 169 -2.84 26.00 0.63
C ASP A 169 -3.19 24.91 1.67
N GLU A 170 -3.67 23.77 1.22
CA GLU A 170 -3.96 22.62 2.10
C GLU A 170 -2.67 21.96 2.60
N ALA A 171 -1.66 21.78 1.74
CA ALA A 171 -0.35 21.31 2.16
C ALA A 171 0.29 22.25 3.19
N MET A 172 0.15 23.58 3.02
CA MET A 172 0.62 24.58 3.98
C MET A 172 -0.08 24.46 5.33
N ARG A 173 -1.41 24.27 5.35
CA ARG A 173 -2.16 24.07 6.61
C ARG A 173 -1.67 22.85 7.37
N GLN A 174 -1.49 21.72 6.67
CA GLN A 174 -0.94 20.50 7.26
C GLN A 174 0.48 20.71 7.82
N THR A 175 1.31 21.48 7.13
CA THR A 175 2.66 21.83 7.59
C THR A 175 2.63 22.69 8.83
N ILE A 176 1.74 23.70 8.89
CA ILE A 176 1.57 24.57 10.08
C ILE A 176 1.06 23.74 11.26
N GLU A 177 0.11 22.84 11.05
CA GLU A 177 -0.41 21.95 12.09
C GLU A 177 0.70 21.02 12.63
N MET A 178 1.50 20.43 11.74
CA MET A 178 2.66 19.63 12.11
C MET A 178 3.66 20.45 12.94
N ALA A 179 4.01 21.64 12.50
CA ALA A 179 4.93 22.54 13.20
C ALA A 179 4.36 22.99 14.57
N SER A 180 3.06 23.25 14.65
CA SER A 180 2.39 23.61 15.93
C SER A 180 2.41 22.45 16.92
N ASN A 181 2.19 21.22 16.44
CA ASN A 181 2.27 20.02 17.28
C ASN A 181 3.71 19.77 17.75
N ALA A 182 4.69 19.98 16.87
CA ALA A 182 6.12 19.91 17.24
C ALA A 182 6.49 20.95 18.30
N TYR A 183 6.02 22.19 18.14
CA TYR A 183 6.29 23.27 19.10
C TYR A 183 5.70 23.03 20.48
N LYS A 184 4.54 22.35 20.55
CA LYS A 184 3.88 21.99 21.81
C LYS A 184 4.47 20.75 22.48
N ASN A 185 5.27 19.99 21.76
CA ASN A 185 5.89 18.77 22.27
C ASN A 185 7.20 19.14 22.98
N GLU A 186 7.20 19.10 24.31
CA GLU A 186 8.38 19.43 25.15
C GLU A 186 9.56 18.50 24.88
N GLU A 187 9.32 17.27 24.41
CA GLU A 187 10.39 16.31 24.08
C GLU A 187 11.08 16.60 22.74
N GLY A 188 10.57 17.53 21.91
CA GLY A 188 11.15 17.89 20.61
C GLY A 188 11.11 16.78 19.54
N ILE A 189 10.53 15.62 19.83
CA ILE A 189 10.46 14.46 18.93
C ILE A 189 9.08 14.43 18.27
N VAL A 190 9.04 14.62 16.96
CA VAL A 190 7.79 14.62 16.14
C VAL A 190 7.53 13.25 15.53
N GLY A 191 8.59 12.56 15.14
CA GLY A 191 8.55 11.22 14.56
C GLY A 191 8.41 10.11 15.60
N VAL A 192 8.55 8.87 15.16
CA VAL A 192 8.65 7.70 16.03
C VAL A 192 10.02 7.75 16.72
N PRO A 193 10.10 7.79 18.07
CA PRO A 193 11.37 7.87 18.77
C PRO A 193 12.19 6.60 18.57
N THR A 194 13.50 6.77 18.39
CA THR A 194 14.44 5.65 18.34
C THR A 194 14.84 5.18 19.74
N GLY A 195 14.65 6.04 20.74
CA GLY A 195 15.10 5.85 22.12
C GLY A 195 16.62 6.00 22.28
N LEU A 196 17.29 6.57 21.27
CA LEU A 196 18.71 6.93 21.29
C LEU A 196 18.83 8.46 21.23
N THR A 197 19.16 9.09 22.35
CA THR A 197 19.11 10.55 22.53
C THR A 197 19.78 11.31 21.40
N ASP A 198 21.05 11.00 21.11
CA ASP A 198 21.81 11.72 20.07
C ASP A 198 21.22 11.53 18.66
N LEU A 199 20.55 10.40 18.41
CA LEU A 199 19.90 10.13 17.14
C LEU A 199 18.56 10.86 17.04
N ASP A 200 17.80 10.83 18.11
CA ASP A 200 16.51 11.52 18.20
C ASP A 200 16.68 13.05 18.15
N ASP A 201 17.70 13.59 18.80
CA ASP A 201 18.05 15.02 18.74
C ASP A 201 18.40 15.47 17.30
N ARG A 202 19.05 14.60 16.52
CA ARG A 202 19.45 14.92 15.14
C ARG A 202 18.33 14.73 14.13
N LEU A 203 17.48 13.73 14.31
CA LEU A 203 16.44 13.36 13.36
C LEU A 203 15.05 13.92 13.73
N GLY A 204 14.82 14.29 14.98
CA GLY A 204 13.48 14.58 15.48
C GLY A 204 12.60 13.33 15.57
N GLY A 205 13.21 12.13 15.69
CA GLY A 205 12.58 10.83 15.52
C GLY A 205 12.47 10.39 14.06
N LEU A 206 11.88 9.22 13.82
CA LEU A 206 11.65 8.68 12.47
C LEU A 206 10.34 9.22 11.90
N HIS A 207 10.42 10.02 10.83
CA HIS A 207 9.25 10.71 10.28
C HIS A 207 8.38 9.79 9.41
N LYS A 208 7.09 10.05 9.44
CA LYS A 208 6.10 9.38 8.58
C LYS A 208 6.47 9.51 7.11
N SER A 209 6.18 8.46 6.34
CA SER A 209 6.44 8.37 4.90
C SER A 209 7.92 8.32 4.51
N ASP A 210 8.85 8.24 5.47
CA ASP A 210 10.27 8.11 5.18
C ASP A 210 10.73 6.66 5.12
N LEU A 211 11.71 6.43 4.23
CA LEU A 211 12.51 5.22 4.19
C LEU A 211 13.89 5.57 4.76
N VAL A 212 14.21 4.98 5.89
CA VAL A 212 15.50 5.14 6.57
C VAL A 212 16.32 3.87 6.41
N ILE A 213 17.57 3.99 5.94
CA ILE A 213 18.45 2.84 5.70
C ILE A 213 19.54 2.81 6.77
N ILE A 214 19.64 1.70 7.50
CA ILE A 214 20.78 1.38 8.35
C ILE A 214 21.68 0.40 7.61
N ALA A 215 22.86 0.84 7.23
CA ALA A 215 23.80 0.02 6.47
C ALA A 215 25.09 -0.28 7.26
N GLY A 216 25.61 -1.47 7.05
CA GLY A 216 26.89 -1.89 7.67
C GLY A 216 27.31 -3.28 7.21
N ARG A 217 28.58 -3.62 7.48
CA ARG A 217 29.11 -4.97 7.23
C ARG A 217 28.50 -5.98 8.22
N PRO A 218 28.53 -7.30 7.89
CA PRO A 218 28.14 -8.34 8.82
C PRO A 218 28.81 -8.18 10.19
N SER A 219 28.11 -8.54 11.25
CA SER A 219 28.58 -8.47 12.64
C SER A 219 28.85 -7.06 13.20
N MET A 220 28.52 -5.98 12.47
CA MET A 220 28.64 -4.60 12.95
C MET A 220 27.47 -4.13 13.81
N GLY A 221 26.54 -4.99 14.15
CA GLY A 221 25.44 -4.70 15.08
C GLY A 221 24.17 -4.09 14.47
N LYS A 222 24.00 -4.11 13.14
CA LYS A 222 22.78 -3.59 12.47
C LYS A 222 21.47 -4.09 13.09
N THR A 223 21.31 -5.42 13.13
CA THR A 223 20.13 -6.08 13.72
C THR A 223 19.95 -5.70 15.20
N ALA A 224 21.03 -5.60 15.98
CA ALA A 224 20.94 -5.18 17.38
C ALA A 224 20.40 -3.75 17.50
N LEU A 225 20.93 -2.83 16.71
CA LEU A 225 20.46 -1.44 16.67
C LEU A 225 19.00 -1.33 16.26
N ALA A 226 18.61 -2.01 15.18
CA ALA A 226 17.22 -1.99 14.71
C ALA A 226 16.24 -2.64 15.72
N THR A 227 16.68 -3.72 16.40
CA THR A 227 15.88 -4.38 17.45
C THR A 227 15.66 -3.42 18.62
N ASN A 228 16.70 -2.67 19.05
CA ASN A 228 16.57 -1.71 20.12
C ASN A 228 15.65 -0.54 19.74
N ILE A 229 15.78 -0.02 18.53
CA ILE A 229 14.86 1.03 18.02
C ILE A 229 13.42 0.51 18.02
N ALA A 230 13.17 -0.70 17.50
CA ALA A 230 11.84 -1.28 17.47
C ALA A 230 11.26 -1.50 18.87
N PHE A 231 12.08 -2.02 19.80
CA PHE A 231 11.70 -2.21 21.19
C PHE A 231 11.38 -0.87 21.88
N ASN A 232 12.24 0.13 21.76
CA ASN A 232 12.04 1.45 22.38
C ASN A 232 10.77 2.13 21.84
N ALA A 233 10.55 2.06 20.52
CA ALA A 233 9.35 2.57 19.90
C ALA A 233 8.08 1.86 20.40
N ALA A 234 8.10 0.52 20.49
CA ALA A 234 6.98 -0.26 21.00
C ALA A 234 6.70 0.06 22.49
N LYS A 235 7.75 0.22 23.29
CA LYS A 235 7.64 0.61 24.70
C LYS A 235 7.03 2.00 24.86
N LYS A 236 7.46 2.98 24.07
CA LYS A 236 6.87 4.33 24.08
C LYS A 236 5.39 4.32 23.70
N ILE A 237 5.00 3.49 22.70
CA ILE A 237 3.59 3.28 22.33
C ILE A 237 2.77 2.75 23.52
N GLN A 238 3.31 1.77 24.24
CA GLN A 238 2.65 1.20 25.43
C GLN A 238 2.55 2.22 26.55
N ASP A 239 3.64 2.94 26.85
CA ASP A 239 3.69 3.97 27.90
C ASP A 239 2.73 5.13 27.61
N ASP A 240 2.58 5.52 26.34
CA ASP A 240 1.64 6.54 25.88
C ASP A 240 0.18 6.03 25.79
N GLY A 241 -0.08 4.75 26.00
CA GLY A 241 -1.41 4.14 25.89
C GLY A 241 -2.00 4.19 24.48
N LYS A 242 -1.17 4.30 23.44
CA LYS A 242 -1.60 4.36 22.04
C LYS A 242 -2.04 2.99 21.53
N LYS A 243 -3.08 2.96 20.72
CA LYS A 243 -3.56 1.74 20.04
C LYS A 243 -2.92 1.61 18.66
N THR A 244 -1.63 1.37 18.62
CA THR A 244 -0.85 1.18 17.40
C THR A 244 0.28 0.20 17.67
N SER A 245 1.04 -0.19 16.65
CA SER A 245 2.05 -1.25 16.76
C SER A 245 3.27 -0.99 15.89
N ILE A 246 4.30 -1.79 16.10
CA ILE A 246 5.52 -1.89 15.28
C ILE A 246 5.53 -3.25 14.59
N ALA A 247 5.80 -3.27 13.28
CA ALA A 247 5.98 -4.51 12.52
C ALA A 247 7.47 -4.72 12.22
N PHE A 248 8.01 -5.87 12.62
CA PHE A 248 9.40 -6.27 12.38
C PHE A 248 9.44 -7.49 11.45
N PHE A 249 9.90 -7.30 10.22
CA PHE A 249 10.13 -8.37 9.26
C PHE A 249 11.57 -8.84 9.38
N SER A 250 11.76 -10.00 10.03
CA SER A 250 13.05 -10.60 10.29
C SER A 250 13.32 -11.71 9.28
N LEU A 251 14.13 -11.42 8.26
CA LEU A 251 14.39 -12.37 7.16
C LEU A 251 15.63 -13.24 7.44
N GLU A 252 16.44 -12.87 8.42
CA GLU A 252 17.67 -13.58 8.79
C GLU A 252 17.51 -14.38 10.09
N MET A 253 16.77 -13.84 11.07
CA MET A 253 16.65 -14.42 12.40
C MET A 253 15.23 -14.91 12.65
N SER A 254 15.10 -16.03 13.39
CA SER A 254 13.78 -16.46 13.87
C SER A 254 13.22 -15.51 14.95
N SER A 255 11.91 -15.53 15.11
CA SER A 255 11.19 -14.80 16.17
C SER A 255 11.73 -15.11 17.57
N GLU A 256 12.08 -16.38 17.83
CA GLU A 256 12.69 -16.82 19.10
C GLU A 256 14.07 -16.19 19.32
N GLN A 257 14.91 -16.10 18.28
CA GLN A 257 16.22 -15.49 18.38
C GLN A 257 16.14 -13.99 18.64
N LEU A 258 15.19 -13.32 17.98
CA LEU A 258 14.96 -11.89 18.18
C LEU A 258 14.42 -11.62 19.59
N SER A 259 13.42 -12.39 20.04
CA SER A 259 12.87 -12.31 21.40
C SER A 259 13.92 -12.60 22.47
N THR A 260 14.78 -13.62 22.26
CA THR A 260 15.89 -13.91 23.15
C THR A 260 16.86 -12.75 23.27
N ARG A 261 17.14 -12.03 22.17
CA ARG A 261 17.99 -10.84 22.19
C ARG A 261 17.38 -9.73 23.01
N ILE A 262 16.09 -9.42 22.81
CA ILE A 262 15.36 -8.40 23.57
C ILE A 262 15.36 -8.76 25.06
N LEU A 263 15.00 -9.99 25.40
CA LEU A 263 14.96 -10.47 26.79
C LEU A 263 16.33 -10.45 27.47
N ALA A 264 17.39 -10.86 26.75
CA ALA A 264 18.77 -10.83 27.26
C ALA A 264 19.19 -9.41 27.62
N GLU A 265 18.86 -8.44 26.77
CA GLU A 265 19.18 -7.04 26.98
C GLU A 265 18.40 -6.46 28.16
N GLN A 266 17.10 -6.66 28.20
CA GLN A 266 16.24 -6.13 29.27
C GLN A 266 16.51 -6.78 30.64
N SER A 267 16.79 -8.09 30.68
CA SER A 267 17.15 -8.79 31.90
C SER A 267 18.62 -8.58 32.32
N ARG A 268 19.46 -8.03 31.42
CA ARG A 268 20.92 -7.90 31.58
C ARG A 268 21.62 -9.26 31.77
N ILE A 269 21.10 -10.31 31.14
CA ILE A 269 21.69 -11.65 31.13
C ILE A 269 22.25 -11.91 29.73
N LYS A 270 23.47 -12.44 29.65
CA LYS A 270 24.10 -12.71 28.36
C LYS A 270 23.28 -13.72 27.54
N SER A 271 22.92 -13.39 26.31
CA SER A 271 22.14 -14.27 25.43
C SER A 271 22.82 -15.63 25.21
N ASN A 272 24.15 -15.70 25.23
CA ASN A 272 24.89 -16.94 25.12
C ASN A 272 24.70 -17.85 26.35
N ASP A 273 24.59 -17.28 27.56
CA ASP A 273 24.37 -18.04 28.79
C ASP A 273 22.91 -18.57 28.84
N ILE A 274 21.95 -17.76 28.37
CA ILE A 274 20.55 -18.19 28.20
C ILE A 274 20.49 -19.39 27.23
N ARG A 275 21.10 -19.28 26.05
CA ARG A 275 21.10 -20.35 25.03
C ARG A 275 21.78 -21.65 25.47
N ARG A 276 22.76 -21.55 26.36
CA ARG A 276 23.50 -22.71 26.90
C ARG A 276 22.90 -23.25 28.19
N GLY A 277 21.84 -22.62 28.72
CA GLY A 277 21.28 -23.00 30.03
C GLY A 277 22.24 -22.74 31.19
N LYS A 278 23.23 -21.83 31.05
CA LYS A 278 24.21 -21.49 32.09
C LYS A 278 23.80 -20.22 32.81
N ILE A 279 22.59 -20.23 33.35
CA ILE A 279 22.02 -19.17 34.18
C ILE A 279 21.69 -19.70 35.56
N SER A 280 21.85 -18.87 36.61
CA SER A 280 21.45 -19.22 37.96
C SER A 280 19.93 -19.17 38.12
N GLU A 281 19.40 -19.74 39.20
CA GLU A 281 17.98 -19.69 39.53
C GLU A 281 17.49 -18.25 39.65
N ASP A 282 18.20 -17.38 40.35
CA ASP A 282 17.88 -15.94 40.44
C ASP A 282 17.85 -15.25 39.08
N GLN A 283 18.77 -15.62 38.16
CA GLN A 283 18.78 -15.09 36.79
C GLN A 283 17.60 -15.60 36.00
N PHE A 284 17.19 -16.86 36.20
CA PHE A 284 16.02 -17.42 35.54
C PHE A 284 14.75 -16.73 36.01
N ASP A 285 14.57 -16.54 37.32
CA ASP A 285 13.43 -15.82 37.89
C ASP A 285 13.35 -14.39 37.34
N LYS A 286 14.47 -13.67 37.30
CA LYS A 286 14.54 -12.34 36.68
C LYS A 286 14.18 -12.37 35.19
N PHE A 287 14.62 -13.39 34.45
CA PHE A 287 14.27 -13.56 33.03
C PHE A 287 12.77 -13.74 32.83
N ILE A 288 12.12 -14.56 33.69
CA ILE A 288 10.66 -14.78 33.66
C ILE A 288 9.90 -13.50 34.03
N GLU A 289 10.35 -12.78 35.07
CA GLU A 289 9.75 -11.50 35.45
C GLU A 289 9.84 -10.46 34.30
N THR A 290 11.03 -10.33 33.71
CA THR A 290 11.25 -9.46 32.56
C THR A 290 10.32 -9.83 31.41
N SER A 291 10.19 -11.12 31.11
CA SER A 291 9.32 -11.62 30.04
C SER A 291 7.85 -11.22 30.25
N LYS A 292 7.36 -11.31 31.48
CA LYS A 292 5.99 -10.86 31.82
C LYS A 292 5.80 -9.36 31.59
N ASN A 293 6.79 -8.56 31.97
CA ASN A 293 6.72 -7.09 31.85
C ASN A 293 6.71 -6.60 30.40
N ILE A 294 7.29 -7.37 29.47
CA ILE A 294 7.37 -6.96 28.05
C ILE A 294 6.47 -7.79 27.14
N SER A 295 5.72 -8.76 27.68
CA SER A 295 4.86 -9.65 26.86
C SER A 295 3.74 -8.94 26.13
N GLU A 296 3.29 -7.78 26.61
CA GLU A 296 2.19 -7.00 26.06
C GLU A 296 2.66 -5.85 25.11
N LEU A 297 3.98 -5.80 24.80
CA LEU A 297 4.48 -4.81 23.88
C LEU A 297 3.84 -4.97 22.49
N PRO A 298 3.38 -3.89 21.85
CA PRO A 298 2.76 -3.92 20.54
C PRO A 298 3.82 -4.08 19.42
N LEU A 299 4.62 -5.16 19.49
CA LEU A 299 5.67 -5.51 18.54
C LEU A 299 5.33 -6.84 17.86
N TYR A 300 5.03 -6.78 16.55
CA TYR A 300 4.72 -7.96 15.74
C TYR A 300 5.94 -8.37 14.93
N ILE A 301 6.33 -9.63 15.00
CA ILE A 301 7.49 -10.20 14.30
C ILE A 301 6.99 -11.14 13.22
N ASP A 302 7.44 -10.93 12.00
CA ASP A 302 7.24 -11.81 10.85
C ASP A 302 8.61 -12.39 10.44
N GLU A 303 8.74 -13.69 10.46
CA GLU A 303 9.99 -14.41 10.15
C GLU A 303 9.95 -15.16 8.81
N THR A 304 9.06 -14.77 7.93
CA THR A 304 8.92 -15.42 6.62
C THR A 304 10.16 -15.17 5.77
N PRO A 305 10.92 -16.19 5.39
CA PRO A 305 12.13 -16.02 4.59
C PRO A 305 11.78 -15.61 3.16
N ALA A 306 12.68 -14.86 2.53
CA ALA A 306 12.58 -14.45 1.12
C ALA A 306 11.22 -13.82 0.73
N ILE A 307 10.62 -13.06 1.64
CA ILE A 307 9.34 -12.38 1.39
C ILE A 307 9.47 -11.41 0.22
N SER A 308 8.47 -11.39 -0.67
CA SER A 308 8.41 -10.37 -1.73
C SER A 308 7.90 -9.04 -1.19
N ILE A 309 8.24 -7.93 -1.88
CA ILE A 309 7.74 -6.60 -1.50
C ILE A 309 6.20 -6.54 -1.51
N ALA A 310 5.55 -7.26 -2.41
CA ALA A 310 4.09 -7.33 -2.46
C ALA A 310 3.51 -8.04 -1.23
N ALA A 311 4.06 -9.19 -0.84
CA ALA A 311 3.61 -9.94 0.33
C ALA A 311 3.87 -9.17 1.64
N LEU A 312 5.05 -8.53 1.77
CA LEU A 312 5.37 -7.67 2.91
C LEU A 312 4.37 -6.51 3.02
N SER A 313 4.10 -5.84 1.90
CA SER A 313 3.14 -4.73 1.86
C SER A 313 1.74 -5.16 2.30
N ASN A 314 1.25 -6.30 1.83
CA ASN A 314 -0.05 -6.84 2.22
C ASN A 314 -0.13 -7.13 3.73
N ARG A 315 0.94 -7.71 4.30
CA ARG A 315 0.99 -7.98 5.74
C ARG A 315 1.05 -6.69 6.57
N ALA A 316 1.85 -5.72 6.16
CA ALA A 316 1.92 -4.42 6.82
C ALA A 316 0.57 -3.68 6.80
N ARG A 317 -0.15 -3.70 5.65
CA ARG A 317 -1.53 -3.19 5.54
C ARG A 317 -2.49 -3.90 6.49
N ARG A 318 -2.40 -5.22 6.57
CA ARG A 318 -3.23 -6.03 7.48
C ARG A 318 -2.98 -5.66 8.94
N ILE A 319 -1.71 -5.54 9.35
CA ILE A 319 -1.34 -5.11 10.71
C ILE A 319 -1.90 -3.72 10.97
N LYS A 320 -1.71 -2.76 10.06
CA LYS A 320 -2.22 -1.39 10.20
C LYS A 320 -3.73 -1.35 10.38
N ARG A 321 -4.47 -2.16 9.63
CA ARG A 321 -5.94 -2.22 9.70
C ARG A 321 -6.45 -2.83 11.01
N LEU A 322 -5.78 -3.86 11.53
CA LEU A 322 -6.24 -4.61 12.71
C LEU A 322 -5.78 -3.98 14.03
N TYR A 323 -4.55 -3.48 14.05
CA TYR A 323 -3.87 -3.06 15.29
C TYR A 323 -3.36 -1.62 15.27
N GLY A 324 -3.44 -0.94 14.12
CA GLY A 324 -2.69 0.27 13.89
C GLY A 324 -1.20 -0.04 13.60
N LEU A 325 -0.50 0.90 12.97
CA LEU A 325 0.92 0.71 12.64
C LEU A 325 1.63 2.07 12.65
N ASP A 326 2.72 2.17 13.41
CA ASP A 326 3.54 3.38 13.53
C ASP A 326 4.91 3.24 12.88
N MET A 327 5.44 2.03 12.72
CA MET A 327 6.72 1.80 12.05
C MET A 327 6.81 0.38 11.47
N VAL A 328 7.53 0.25 10.36
CA VAL A 328 7.93 -1.04 9.76
C VAL A 328 9.44 -1.15 9.83
N VAL A 329 9.95 -2.31 10.27
CA VAL A 329 11.38 -2.66 10.26
C VAL A 329 11.60 -3.84 9.34
N VAL A 330 12.65 -3.81 8.50
CA VAL A 330 13.01 -4.89 7.57
C VAL A 330 14.48 -5.27 7.74
N ASP A 331 14.75 -6.48 8.19
CA ASP A 331 16.11 -7.01 8.43
C ASP A 331 16.35 -8.27 7.60
N TYR A 332 17.05 -8.19 6.47
CA TYR A 332 17.58 -7.07 5.70
C TYR A 332 17.17 -7.19 4.22
N ILE A 333 17.19 -6.07 3.48
CA ILE A 333 16.59 -5.98 2.14
C ILE A 333 17.16 -6.97 1.12
N GLN A 334 18.40 -7.38 1.22
CA GLN A 334 19.02 -8.33 0.30
C GLN A 334 18.51 -9.77 0.42
N LEU A 335 17.74 -10.09 1.47
CA LEU A 335 17.07 -11.39 1.60
C LEU A 335 15.64 -11.38 1.05
N MET A 336 15.14 -10.21 0.65
CA MET A 336 13.84 -10.12 -0.02
C MET A 336 13.93 -10.67 -1.44
N SER A 337 12.80 -11.17 -1.95
CA SER A 337 12.66 -11.59 -3.33
C SER A 337 12.01 -10.50 -4.19
N ALA A 338 12.51 -10.32 -5.41
CA ALA A 338 11.86 -9.47 -6.41
C ALA A 338 10.64 -10.19 -7.02
N SER A 339 9.65 -9.41 -7.45
CA SER A 339 8.41 -9.95 -8.03
C SER A 339 8.57 -10.51 -9.43
N LYS A 340 9.66 -10.20 -10.14
CA LYS A 340 9.97 -10.67 -11.51
C LYS A 340 11.45 -10.99 -11.62
N TYR A 341 11.77 -12.07 -12.35
CA TYR A 341 13.14 -12.36 -12.77
C TYR A 341 13.66 -11.19 -13.61
N ARG A 342 14.57 -10.40 -13.06
CA ARG A 342 15.27 -9.32 -13.78
C ARG A 342 16.76 -9.64 -13.85
N GLU A 343 17.38 -9.26 -14.97
CA GLU A 343 18.81 -9.41 -15.17
C GLU A 343 19.57 -8.40 -14.31
N GLY A 344 19.93 -8.79 -13.08
CA GLY A 344 20.87 -8.07 -12.23
C GLY A 344 20.37 -7.73 -10.83
N ARG A 345 21.23 -8.02 -9.85
CA ARG A 345 20.96 -7.83 -8.41
C ARG A 345 20.65 -6.38 -8.04
N VAL A 346 21.30 -5.42 -8.68
CA VAL A 346 21.09 -3.99 -8.46
C VAL A 346 19.66 -3.57 -8.79
N GLN A 347 19.11 -4.10 -9.91
CA GLN A 347 17.73 -3.80 -10.31
C GLN A 347 16.70 -4.39 -9.35
N GLU A 348 16.96 -5.60 -8.83
CA GLU A 348 16.10 -6.23 -7.82
C GLU A 348 16.01 -5.38 -6.55
N ILE A 349 17.15 -4.92 -6.04
CA ILE A 349 17.20 -4.11 -4.83
C ILE A 349 16.60 -2.71 -5.06
N SER A 350 16.79 -2.13 -6.26
CA SER A 350 16.10 -0.90 -6.65
C SER A 350 14.58 -1.04 -6.63
N GLU A 351 14.04 -2.15 -7.15
CA GLU A 351 12.59 -2.43 -7.11
C GLU A 351 12.10 -2.55 -5.67
N ILE A 352 12.84 -3.29 -4.83
CA ILE A 352 12.51 -3.48 -3.42
C ILE A 352 12.52 -2.14 -2.67
N THR A 353 13.55 -1.33 -2.84
CA THR A 353 13.67 -0.04 -2.14
C THR A 353 12.63 0.98 -2.59
N GLN A 354 12.32 1.03 -3.89
CA GLN A 354 11.21 1.82 -4.41
C GLN A 354 9.86 1.35 -3.83
N GLY A 355 9.65 0.04 -3.75
CA GLY A 355 8.45 -0.53 -3.14
C GLY A 355 8.34 -0.23 -1.65
N LEU A 356 9.44 -0.28 -0.89
CA LEU A 356 9.45 0.09 0.53
C LEU A 356 9.19 1.59 0.73
N LYS A 357 9.72 2.47 -0.12
CA LYS A 357 9.41 3.92 -0.07
C LYS A 357 7.95 4.19 -0.43
N ALA A 358 7.41 3.49 -1.44
CA ALA A 358 5.99 3.57 -1.78
C ALA A 358 5.11 3.13 -0.61
N LEU A 359 5.45 2.01 0.05
CA LEU A 359 4.76 1.52 1.25
C LEU A 359 4.80 2.52 2.40
N ALA A 360 5.96 3.14 2.66
CA ALA A 360 6.10 4.18 3.68
C ALA A 360 5.14 5.35 3.45
N LYS A 361 5.04 5.81 2.20
CA LYS A 361 4.12 6.88 1.79
C LYS A 361 2.66 6.47 1.91
N GLU A 362 2.31 5.30 1.38
CA GLU A 362 0.95 4.75 1.40
C GLU A 362 0.44 4.57 2.82
N LEU A 363 1.23 3.92 3.67
CA LEU A 363 0.85 3.69 5.06
C LEU A 363 1.09 4.91 5.96
N SER A 364 1.70 6.00 5.47
CA SER A 364 2.08 7.16 6.29
C SER A 364 2.82 6.76 7.57
N VAL A 365 3.80 5.85 7.45
CA VAL A 365 4.67 5.38 8.53
C VAL A 365 6.12 5.38 8.09
N PRO A 366 7.11 5.56 8.99
CA PRO A 366 8.50 5.32 8.67
C PRO A 366 8.75 3.84 8.40
N VAL A 367 9.60 3.57 7.42
CA VAL A 367 10.15 2.24 7.14
C VAL A 367 11.65 2.28 7.44
N LEU A 368 12.08 1.48 8.40
CA LEU A 368 13.48 1.28 8.77
C LEU A 368 13.98 0.00 8.10
N ALA A 369 14.83 0.14 7.09
CA ALA A 369 15.35 -1.01 6.36
C ALA A 369 16.85 -1.19 6.59
N LEU A 370 17.26 -2.42 6.84
CA LEU A 370 18.65 -2.77 7.00
C LEU A 370 19.25 -3.18 5.66
N SER A 371 20.49 -2.76 5.45
CA SER A 371 21.26 -3.09 4.24
C SER A 371 22.67 -3.57 4.59
N GLN A 372 23.14 -4.54 3.84
CA GLN A 372 24.51 -4.98 3.95
C GLN A 372 25.40 -4.19 2.97
N LEU A 373 26.48 -3.61 3.44
CA LEU A 373 27.45 -2.91 2.60
C LEU A 373 28.31 -3.85 1.77
N SER A 374 28.77 -3.37 0.61
CA SER A 374 29.75 -4.05 -0.24
C SER A 374 31.03 -4.39 0.51
N ARG A 375 31.69 -5.49 0.11
CA ARG A 375 33.00 -5.88 0.65
C ARG A 375 34.12 -4.89 0.28
N ALA A 376 33.90 -4.05 -0.72
CA ALA A 376 34.88 -3.03 -1.14
C ALA A 376 35.29 -2.07 -0.01
N VAL A 377 34.40 -1.83 0.98
CA VAL A 377 34.73 -1.01 2.14
C VAL A 377 35.88 -1.57 2.98
N GLU A 378 36.06 -2.90 3.03
CA GLU A 378 37.10 -3.56 3.80
C GLU A 378 38.47 -3.55 3.10
N GLN A 379 38.46 -3.32 1.77
CA GLN A 379 39.67 -3.31 0.93
C GLN A 379 40.31 -1.93 0.81
N ARG A 380 39.63 -0.87 1.30
CA ARG A 380 40.14 0.50 1.27
C ARG A 380 40.99 0.80 2.51
N ASP A 381 41.92 1.73 2.37
CA ASP A 381 42.73 2.26 3.47
C ASP A 381 41.83 2.97 4.51
N ASP A 382 40.92 3.82 4.04
CA ASP A 382 39.84 4.38 4.87
C ASP A 382 38.62 3.48 4.85
N LYS A 383 38.42 2.74 5.94
CA LYS A 383 37.31 1.80 6.13
C LYS A 383 35.99 2.45 6.53
N LYS A 384 35.89 3.78 6.48
CA LYS A 384 34.63 4.48 6.74
C LYS A 384 33.64 4.22 5.62
N PRO A 385 32.39 3.82 5.93
CA PRO A 385 31.36 3.63 4.95
C PRO A 385 31.08 4.90 4.13
N GLN A 386 30.88 4.74 2.83
CA GLN A 386 30.50 5.79 1.89
C GLN A 386 29.21 5.41 1.18
N LEU A 387 28.48 6.39 0.64
CA LEU A 387 27.26 6.13 -0.13
C LEU A 387 27.51 5.20 -1.34
N ALA A 388 28.72 5.22 -1.91
CA ALA A 388 29.08 4.32 -2.99
C ALA A 388 29.05 2.83 -2.57
N ASP A 389 29.24 2.52 -1.27
CA ASP A 389 29.24 1.14 -0.77
C ASP A 389 27.83 0.55 -0.72
N LEU A 390 26.80 1.38 -0.87
CA LEU A 390 25.41 0.96 -1.04
C LEU A 390 25.08 0.58 -2.49
N ARG A 391 25.91 0.94 -3.48
CA ARG A 391 25.58 0.71 -4.91
C ARG A 391 25.47 -0.75 -5.31
N GLU A 392 26.20 -1.64 -4.65
CA GLU A 392 26.05 -3.10 -4.85
C GLU A 392 24.97 -3.69 -3.92
N SER A 393 24.38 -2.87 -3.10
CA SER A 393 23.32 -3.20 -2.14
C SER A 393 21.97 -2.61 -2.57
N GLY A 394 21.92 -1.91 -3.70
CA GLY A 394 20.73 -1.31 -4.27
C GLY A 394 20.90 0.14 -4.63
#